data_24b850fe8cdb1629630b7eb43390276b
#
_entry.id   24b850fe8cdb1629630b7eb43390276b
#
_cell.length_a   1.000
_cell.length_b   1.000
_cell.length_c   1.000
_cell.angle_alpha   90.00
_cell.angle_beta   90.00
_cell.angle_gamma   90.00
#
_symmetry.space_group_name_H-M   'P 1'
#
loop_
_entity.id
_entity.type
_entity.pdbx_description
1 polymer ?
#
loop_
_entity_poly.entity_id
_entity_poly.type
_entity_poly.pdbx_seq_one_letter_code
_entity_poly.pdbx_strand_id
1 'polypeptide(L)'
;RYAIMSFMEDYQTAYALKRIDYIKSIFSDDAIIITGVVCQAVGKGFFQEGADPLPGGKAPTVRYNRYTKGEYIDKLQRSFASKDFIHLVFEDNAIKKINTNGVIDGESYGIQIKQSYFSDNYADTGYLMLMLDMRGEYPMIRVRAWIPEKSDDASLDKFLNRFRLGGN
;
A
#
# COMPACT_ATOMS: atom_id res chain seq x y z
N ARG A 1 -1.33 7.40 18.67
CA ARG A 1 -2.37 6.58 18.01
C ARG A 1 -3.43 7.42 17.31
N TYR A 2 -3.92 8.47 17.98
CA TYR A 2 -4.93 9.37 17.42
C TYR A 2 -4.46 10.06 16.14
N ALA A 3 -3.22 10.57 16.12
CA ALA A 3 -2.65 11.22 14.94
C ALA A 3 -2.56 10.27 13.73
N ILE A 4 -2.29 8.99 13.97
CA ILE A 4 -2.22 7.97 12.91
C ILE A 4 -3.62 7.68 12.36
N MET A 5 -4.62 7.57 13.22
CA MET A 5 -6.00 7.33 12.77
C MET A 5 -6.54 8.50 11.95
N SER A 6 -6.29 9.72 12.40
CA SER A 6 -6.65 10.93 11.66
C SER A 6 -5.94 10.98 10.29
N PHE A 7 -4.66 10.63 10.27
CA PHE A 7 -3.89 10.52 9.02
C PHE A 7 -4.52 9.52 8.05
N MET A 8 -4.96 8.36 8.54
CA MET A 8 -5.58 7.34 7.69
C MET A 8 -6.93 7.78 7.14
N GLU A 9 -7.70 8.52 7.92
CA GLU A 9 -8.96 9.12 7.45
C GLU A 9 -8.70 10.13 6.32
N ASP A 10 -7.71 11.00 6.51
CA ASP A 10 -7.32 11.97 5.48
C ASP A 10 -6.79 11.28 4.22
N TYR A 11 -6.00 10.22 4.38
CA TYR A 11 -5.52 9.40 3.28
C TYR A 11 -6.69 8.81 2.48
N GLN A 12 -7.63 8.20 3.14
CA GLN A 12 -8.83 7.63 2.51
C GLN A 12 -9.62 8.69 1.73
N THR A 13 -9.86 9.83 2.34
CA THR A 13 -10.56 10.95 1.74
C THR A 13 -9.82 11.51 0.52
N ALA A 14 -8.50 11.63 0.62
CA ALA A 14 -7.67 12.16 -0.47
C ALA A 14 -7.74 11.29 -1.72
N TYR A 15 -7.74 9.98 -1.58
CA TYR A 15 -7.92 9.07 -2.72
C TYR A 15 -9.33 9.14 -3.30
N ALA A 16 -10.36 9.18 -2.46
CA ALA A 16 -11.75 9.28 -2.91
C ALA A 16 -12.01 10.59 -3.66
N LEU A 17 -11.42 11.69 -3.21
CA LEU A 17 -11.57 13.01 -3.82
C LEU A 17 -10.47 13.34 -4.85
N LYS A 18 -9.58 12.38 -5.13
CA LYS A 18 -8.50 12.52 -6.12
C LYS A 18 -7.58 13.72 -5.83
N ARG A 19 -7.27 13.96 -4.55
CA ARG A 19 -6.43 15.07 -4.10
C ARG A 19 -4.95 14.74 -4.29
N ILE A 20 -4.48 14.82 -5.52
CA ILE A 20 -3.12 14.42 -5.87
C ILE A 20 -2.04 15.25 -5.16
N ASP A 21 -2.25 16.54 -4.98
CA ASP A 21 -1.29 17.41 -4.29
C ASP A 21 -1.11 17.03 -2.83
N TYR A 22 -2.19 16.71 -2.14
CA TYR A 22 -2.13 16.20 -0.77
C TYR A 22 -1.41 14.85 -0.73
N ILE A 23 -1.79 13.92 -1.58
CA ILE A 23 -1.16 12.58 -1.64
C ILE A 23 0.35 12.73 -1.89
N LYS A 24 0.75 13.59 -2.82
CA LYS A 24 2.16 13.88 -3.06
C LYS A 24 2.87 14.40 -1.81
N SER A 25 2.20 15.23 -1.02
CA SER A 25 2.81 15.86 0.17
C SER A 25 3.03 14.90 1.33
N ILE A 26 2.31 13.79 1.42
CA ILE A 26 2.41 12.84 2.53
C ILE A 26 3.42 11.71 2.31
N PHE A 27 4.00 11.62 1.11
CA PHE A 27 5.08 10.66 0.83
C PHE A 27 6.44 11.35 0.96
N SER A 28 7.39 10.70 1.63
CA SER A 28 8.77 11.18 1.62
C SER A 28 9.37 11.08 0.20
N ASP A 29 10.34 11.95 -0.10
CA ASP A 29 10.93 11.99 -1.45
C ASP A 29 11.63 10.68 -1.84
N ASP A 30 12.14 9.96 -0.85
CA ASP A 30 12.77 8.64 -1.01
C ASP A 30 11.84 7.47 -0.70
N ALA A 31 10.54 7.70 -0.68
CA ALA A 31 9.57 6.66 -0.38
C ALA A 31 9.66 5.48 -1.34
N ILE A 32 9.50 4.29 -0.79
CA ILE A 32 9.43 3.04 -1.54
C ILE A 32 7.96 2.63 -1.65
N ILE A 33 7.49 2.48 -2.86
CA ILE A 33 6.10 2.07 -3.11
C ILE A 33 6.12 0.72 -3.83
N ILE A 34 5.41 -0.24 -3.26
CA ILE A 34 5.32 -1.59 -3.78
C ILE A 34 3.86 -1.91 -4.04
N THR A 35 3.58 -2.36 -5.25
CA THR A 35 2.26 -2.84 -5.63
C THR A 35 2.34 -4.33 -5.92
N GLY A 36 1.35 -5.07 -5.46
CA GLY A 36 1.22 -6.49 -5.76
C GLY A 36 0.15 -6.72 -6.81
N VAL A 37 0.44 -7.58 -7.77
CA VAL A 37 -0.53 -8.05 -8.74
C VAL A 37 -0.66 -9.56 -8.58
N VAL A 38 -1.89 -10.02 -8.32
CA VAL A 38 -2.17 -11.45 -8.24
C VAL A 38 -2.27 -11.99 -9.65
N CYS A 39 -1.31 -12.83 -10.02
CA CYS A 39 -1.27 -13.49 -11.32
C CYS A 39 -1.86 -14.88 -11.17
N GLN A 40 -3.02 -15.11 -11.79
CA GLN A 40 -3.53 -16.45 -11.99
C GLN A 40 -3.21 -16.89 -13.41
N ALA A 41 -2.52 -18.01 -13.53
CA ALA A 41 -2.34 -18.65 -14.82
C ALA A 41 -3.66 -19.29 -15.25
N VAL A 42 -4.51 -18.50 -15.88
CA VAL A 42 -5.65 -19.04 -16.62
C VAL A 42 -5.16 -19.30 -18.04
N GLY A 43 -5.10 -20.58 -18.44
CA GLY A 43 -4.59 -21.06 -19.71
C GLY A 43 -4.25 -20.00 -20.76
N LYS A 44 -3.02 -19.95 -21.22
CA LYS A 44 -2.49 -18.98 -22.18
C LYS A 44 -2.29 -17.54 -21.70
N GLY A 45 -1.97 -17.30 -20.43
CA GLY A 45 -1.42 -16.02 -19.98
C GLY A 45 -2.41 -14.87 -19.80
N PHE A 46 -3.69 -15.15 -19.67
CA PHE A 46 -4.66 -14.13 -19.26
C PHE A 46 -4.63 -13.95 -17.74
N PHE A 47 -4.46 -12.72 -17.34
CA PHE A 47 -4.54 -12.33 -15.92
C PHE A 47 -5.95 -11.87 -15.61
N GLN A 48 -6.62 -12.55 -14.69
CA GLN A 48 -7.86 -12.08 -14.10
C GLN A 48 -7.61 -11.72 -12.64
N GLU A 49 -7.62 -10.45 -12.33
CA GLU A 49 -7.56 -10.00 -10.96
C GLU A 49 -8.82 -10.45 -10.22
N GLY A 50 -8.63 -11.07 -9.06
CA GLY A 50 -9.72 -11.45 -8.17
C GLY A 50 -10.52 -12.70 -8.54
N ALA A 51 -10.10 -13.48 -9.52
CA ALA A 51 -10.76 -14.76 -9.82
C ALA A 51 -10.35 -15.85 -8.82
N ASP A 52 -11.31 -16.67 -8.41
CA ASP A 52 -11.01 -17.84 -7.58
C ASP A 52 -10.09 -18.82 -8.32
N PRO A 53 -9.16 -19.50 -7.61
CA PRO A 53 -8.28 -20.47 -8.24
C PRO A 53 -9.11 -21.59 -8.90
N LEU A 54 -8.83 -21.87 -10.17
CA LEU A 54 -9.46 -22.99 -10.84
C LEU A 54 -9.14 -24.31 -10.14
N PRO A 55 -10.10 -25.24 -10.01
CA PRO A 55 -9.83 -26.55 -9.45
C PRO A 55 -8.70 -27.26 -10.21
N GLY A 56 -7.61 -27.61 -9.50
CA GLY A 56 -6.44 -28.24 -10.09
C GLY A 56 -5.41 -27.27 -10.67
N GLY A 57 -5.61 -25.94 -10.54
CA GLY A 57 -4.64 -24.93 -10.93
C GLY A 57 -3.50 -24.77 -9.91
N LYS A 58 -2.36 -24.24 -10.36
CA LYS A 58 -1.29 -23.81 -9.46
C LYS A 58 -1.78 -22.68 -8.56
N ALA A 59 -1.28 -22.61 -7.31
CA ALA A 59 -1.55 -21.49 -6.41
C ALA A 59 -1.27 -20.16 -7.12
N PRO A 60 -2.11 -19.13 -6.91
CA PRO A 60 -1.87 -17.82 -7.51
C PRO A 60 -0.51 -17.28 -7.05
N THR A 61 0.25 -16.75 -8.01
CA THR A 61 1.51 -16.08 -7.72
C THR A 61 1.27 -14.58 -7.63
N VAL A 62 2.00 -13.92 -6.73
CA VAL A 62 1.96 -12.47 -6.59
C VAL A 62 3.21 -11.89 -7.24
N ARG A 63 3.02 -11.01 -8.19
CA ARG A 63 4.10 -10.22 -8.75
C ARG A 63 4.13 -8.85 -8.09
N TYR A 64 5.29 -8.47 -7.55
CA TYR A 64 5.48 -7.17 -6.93
C TYR A 64 6.21 -6.22 -7.87
N ASN A 65 5.68 -5.01 -8.00
CA ASN A 65 6.31 -3.92 -8.74
C ASN A 65 6.76 -2.86 -7.74
N ARG A 66 7.95 -2.30 -7.93
CA ARG A 66 8.48 -1.24 -7.10
C ARG A 66 8.47 0.07 -7.86
N TYR A 67 8.00 1.13 -7.22
CA TYR A 67 7.92 2.46 -7.78
C TYR A 67 8.61 3.47 -6.87
N THR A 68 9.23 4.47 -7.48
CA THR A 68 9.62 5.70 -6.78
C THR A 68 8.38 6.55 -6.53
N LYS A 69 8.51 7.56 -5.67
CA LYS A 69 7.43 8.53 -5.44
C LYS A 69 6.96 9.17 -6.75
N GLY A 70 7.89 9.64 -7.59
CA GLY A 70 7.55 10.28 -8.87
C GLY A 70 6.77 9.36 -9.80
N GLU A 71 7.25 8.13 -9.97
CA GLU A 71 6.58 7.12 -10.80
C GLU A 71 5.17 6.80 -10.28
N TYR A 72 5.02 6.68 -8.96
CA TYR A 72 3.73 6.40 -8.35
C TYR A 72 2.74 7.55 -8.51
N ILE A 73 3.18 8.79 -8.30
CA ILE A 73 2.31 9.97 -8.47
C ILE A 73 1.88 10.11 -9.93
N ASP A 74 2.77 9.89 -10.88
CA ASP A 74 2.42 9.90 -12.31
C ASP A 74 1.37 8.83 -12.64
N LYS A 75 1.54 7.63 -12.09
CA LYS A 75 0.57 6.55 -12.24
C LYS A 75 -0.79 6.90 -11.63
N LEU A 76 -0.80 7.52 -10.45
CA LEU A 76 -2.03 7.97 -9.80
C LEU A 76 -2.74 9.05 -10.61
N GLN A 77 -2.01 10.02 -11.14
CA GLN A 77 -2.60 11.06 -11.97
C GLN A 77 -3.33 10.48 -13.18
N ARG A 78 -2.72 9.52 -13.85
CA ARG A 78 -3.35 8.82 -14.97
C ARG A 78 -4.58 8.04 -14.52
N SER A 79 -4.49 7.33 -13.40
CA SER A 79 -5.61 6.58 -12.83
C SER A 79 -6.76 7.50 -12.45
N PHE A 80 -6.49 8.61 -11.78
CA PHE A 80 -7.50 9.57 -11.37
C PHE A 80 -8.21 10.23 -12.56
N ALA A 81 -7.47 10.51 -13.63
CA ALA A 81 -8.04 11.06 -14.85
C ALA A 81 -8.95 10.09 -15.60
N SER A 82 -8.70 8.79 -15.48
CA SER A 82 -9.43 7.74 -16.21
C SER A 82 -10.63 7.15 -15.47
N LYS A 83 -10.82 7.47 -14.19
CA LYS A 83 -11.88 6.90 -13.36
C LYS A 83 -12.88 7.95 -12.91
N ASP A 84 -14.16 7.62 -12.98
CA ASP A 84 -15.24 8.50 -12.53
C ASP A 84 -15.29 8.59 -11.01
N PHE A 85 -15.10 7.45 -10.33
CA PHE A 85 -15.05 7.43 -8.87
C PHE A 85 -13.99 6.44 -8.35
N ILE A 86 -13.53 6.72 -7.12
CA ILE A 86 -12.68 5.84 -6.33
C ILE A 86 -13.24 5.82 -4.91
N HIS A 87 -13.35 4.62 -4.35
CA HIS A 87 -13.82 4.44 -2.99
C HIS A 87 -12.93 3.43 -2.27
N LEU A 88 -12.44 3.81 -1.09
CA LEU A 88 -11.62 2.96 -0.23
C LEU A 88 -12.40 2.67 1.05
N VAL A 89 -12.40 1.42 1.47
CA VAL A 89 -12.91 1.00 2.78
C VAL A 89 -11.78 0.37 3.56
N PHE A 90 -11.53 0.89 4.76
CA PHE A 90 -10.49 0.39 5.66
C PHE A 90 -11.13 -0.35 6.83
N GLU A 91 -10.59 -1.54 7.12
CA GLU A 91 -11.03 -2.42 8.21
C GLU A 91 -9.82 -3.07 8.88
N ASP A 92 -10.00 -3.61 10.07
CA ASP A 92 -9.04 -4.46 10.77
C ASP A 92 -7.62 -3.86 10.83
N ASN A 93 -7.50 -2.63 11.32
CA ASN A 93 -6.20 -1.98 11.42
C ASN A 93 -5.35 -2.55 12.56
N ALA A 94 -4.07 -2.75 12.27
CA ALA A 94 -3.03 -3.05 13.24
C ALA A 94 -1.94 -1.97 13.15
N ILE A 95 -1.61 -1.35 14.29
CA ILE A 95 -0.61 -0.31 14.38
C ILE A 95 0.48 -0.78 15.33
N LYS A 96 1.73 -0.75 14.89
CA LYS A 96 2.88 -1.22 15.66
C LYS A 96 4.05 -0.28 15.52
N LYS A 97 4.71 0.02 16.62
CA LYS A 97 5.99 0.73 16.59
C LYS A 97 7.05 -0.17 15.98
N ILE A 98 7.76 0.32 14.96
CA ILE A 98 8.77 -0.44 14.24
C ILE A 98 10.14 -0.12 14.82
N ASN A 99 10.91 -1.17 15.13
CA ASN A 99 12.31 -1.03 15.46
C ASN A 99 13.12 -0.93 14.16
N THR A 100 13.73 0.22 13.94
CA THR A 100 14.48 0.50 12.72
C THR A 100 15.99 0.24 12.88
N ASN A 101 16.42 -0.35 14.00
CA ASN A 101 17.82 -0.62 14.31
C ASN A 101 18.73 0.63 14.21
N GLY A 102 18.21 1.80 14.62
CA GLY A 102 18.94 3.05 14.59
C GLY A 102 19.10 3.70 13.21
N VAL A 103 18.53 3.12 12.17
CA VAL A 103 18.61 3.70 10.82
C VAL A 103 17.71 4.94 10.68
N ILE A 104 16.62 4.99 11.45
CA ILE A 104 15.84 6.21 11.64
C ILE A 104 15.82 6.51 13.13
N ASP A 105 16.54 7.53 13.54
CA ASP A 105 16.45 8.03 14.91
C ASP A 105 15.06 8.63 15.11
N GLY A 106 14.25 7.99 15.92
CA GLY A 106 12.94 8.50 16.24
C GLY A 106 11.81 7.49 16.04
N GLU A 107 10.60 7.99 15.89
CA GLU A 107 9.40 7.19 15.92
C GLU A 107 8.97 6.76 14.52
N SER A 108 9.09 5.46 14.26
CA SER A 108 8.53 4.81 13.07
C SER A 108 7.44 3.84 13.47
N TYR A 109 6.34 3.90 12.74
CA TYR A 109 5.18 3.02 12.98
C TYR A 109 4.84 2.27 11.72
N GLY A 110 4.57 0.98 11.88
CA GLY A 110 3.97 0.14 10.84
C GLY A 110 2.46 0.10 11.00
N ILE A 111 1.76 0.23 9.90
CA ILE A 111 0.32 0.06 9.83
C ILE A 111 0.04 -1.06 8.85
N GLN A 112 -0.81 -1.99 9.24
CA GLN A 112 -1.42 -2.94 8.34
C GLN A 112 -2.93 -2.77 8.43
N ILE A 113 -3.57 -2.51 7.30
CA ILE A 113 -5.00 -2.28 7.25
C ILE A 113 -5.60 -3.02 6.07
N LYS A 114 -6.72 -3.68 6.30
CA LYS A 114 -7.48 -4.31 5.22
C LYS A 114 -8.10 -3.21 4.38
N GLN A 115 -7.78 -3.19 3.09
CA GLN A 115 -8.27 -2.22 2.14
C GLN A 115 -9.14 -2.90 1.10
N SER A 116 -10.38 -2.45 0.99
CA SER A 116 -11.24 -2.73 -0.15
C SER A 116 -11.24 -1.51 -1.07
N TYR A 117 -10.91 -1.72 -2.32
CA TYR A 117 -10.81 -0.68 -3.33
C TYR A 117 -11.91 -0.88 -4.37
N PHE A 118 -12.63 0.19 -4.67
CA PHE A 118 -13.68 0.20 -5.68
C PHE A 118 -13.47 1.37 -6.64
N SER A 119 -13.56 1.12 -7.92
CA SER A 119 -13.60 2.17 -8.94
C SER A 119 -14.37 1.68 -10.14
N ASP A 120 -15.21 2.50 -10.74
CA ASP A 120 -16.00 2.19 -11.93
C ASP A 120 -16.43 0.70 -12.00
N ASN A 121 -15.73 -0.12 -12.81
CA ASN A 121 -16.00 -1.55 -12.99
C ASN A 121 -14.98 -2.46 -12.30
N TYR A 122 -14.17 -1.91 -11.40
CA TYR A 122 -13.07 -2.65 -10.77
C TYR A 122 -13.24 -2.67 -9.25
N ALA A 123 -12.95 -3.81 -8.65
CA ALA A 123 -12.90 -3.96 -7.21
C ALA A 123 -11.81 -4.96 -6.82
N ASP A 124 -11.09 -4.65 -5.74
CA ASP A 124 -10.17 -5.59 -5.11
C ASP A 124 -10.22 -5.47 -3.59
N THR A 125 -9.67 -6.46 -2.93
CA THR A 125 -9.48 -6.48 -1.48
C THR A 125 -8.10 -7.05 -1.17
N GLY A 126 -7.38 -6.37 -0.31
CA GLY A 126 -6.06 -6.79 0.15
C GLY A 126 -5.67 -6.04 1.40
N TYR A 127 -4.38 -5.99 1.68
CA TYR A 127 -3.84 -5.33 2.86
C TYR A 127 -2.87 -4.24 2.43
N LEU A 128 -3.17 -3.03 2.88
CA LEU A 128 -2.27 -1.89 2.74
C LEU A 128 -1.32 -1.90 3.92
N MET A 129 -0.03 -1.82 3.64
CA MET A 129 1.01 -1.72 4.65
C MET A 129 1.74 -0.40 4.47
N LEU A 130 1.82 0.37 5.55
CA LEU A 130 2.51 1.64 5.56
C LEU A 130 3.57 1.66 6.66
N MET A 131 4.73 2.21 6.34
CA MET A 131 5.70 2.64 7.34
C MET A 131 5.68 4.15 7.42
N LEU A 132 5.30 4.67 8.59
CA LEU A 132 5.20 6.10 8.85
C LEU A 132 6.38 6.59 9.68
N ASP A 133 6.95 7.70 9.24
CA ASP A 133 7.91 8.49 10.01
C ASP A 133 7.14 9.58 10.76
N MET A 134 7.17 9.51 12.09
CA MET A 134 6.43 10.42 12.98
C MET A 134 7.31 11.50 13.60
N ARG A 135 8.56 11.68 13.13
CA ARG A 135 9.49 12.66 13.72
C ARG A 135 9.13 14.11 13.40
N GLY A 136 8.49 14.34 12.26
CA GLY A 136 8.09 15.68 11.84
C GLY A 136 6.74 16.11 12.45
N GLU A 137 6.29 17.27 12.03
CA GLU A 137 5.00 17.82 12.45
C GLU A 137 3.84 16.97 11.95
N TYR A 138 3.99 16.36 10.77
CA TYR A 138 3.00 15.49 10.14
C TYR A 138 3.59 14.13 9.84
N PRO A 139 2.76 13.06 9.89
CA PRO A 139 3.22 11.74 9.47
C PRO A 139 3.68 11.75 8.01
N MET A 140 4.78 11.07 7.72
CA MET A 140 5.30 10.90 6.36
C MET A 140 5.40 9.42 6.02
N ILE A 141 4.90 9.04 4.86
CA ILE A 141 4.98 7.66 4.37
C ILE A 141 6.39 7.41 3.81
N ARG A 142 7.09 6.45 4.41
CA ARG A 142 8.43 6.01 3.94
C ARG A 142 8.34 4.75 3.08
N VAL A 143 7.39 3.88 3.39
CA VAL A 143 7.11 2.67 2.63
C VAL A 143 5.60 2.51 2.51
N ARG A 144 5.14 2.24 1.31
CA ARG A 144 3.78 1.82 1.03
C ARG A 144 3.81 0.51 0.26
N ALA A 145 3.10 -0.48 0.75
CA ALA A 145 2.99 -1.75 0.07
C ALA A 145 1.55 -2.26 0.11
N TRP A 146 1.14 -2.90 -0.96
CA TRP A 146 -0.11 -3.64 -1.00
C TRP A 146 0.20 -5.12 -1.18
N ILE A 147 -0.42 -5.96 -0.35
CA ILE A 147 -0.29 -7.41 -0.41
C ILE A 147 -1.69 -8.05 -0.37
N PRO A 148 -1.88 -9.20 -1.03
CA PRO A 148 -3.21 -9.82 -1.09
C PRO A 148 -3.66 -10.47 0.22
N GLU A 149 -2.71 -10.87 1.08
CA GLU A 149 -3.00 -11.62 2.31
C GLU A 149 -2.40 -10.93 3.53
N LYS A 150 -3.04 -11.14 4.68
CA LYS A 150 -2.59 -10.59 5.94
C LYS A 150 -1.25 -11.19 6.36
N SER A 151 -0.29 -10.31 6.72
CA SER A 151 0.96 -10.70 7.36
C SER A 151 0.82 -10.71 8.89
N ASP A 152 1.53 -11.61 9.56
CA ASP A 152 1.70 -11.53 11.00
C ASP A 152 2.67 -10.39 11.39
N ASP A 153 2.70 -10.03 12.68
CA ASP A 153 3.55 -8.92 13.15
C ASP A 153 5.03 -9.09 12.82
N ALA A 154 5.55 -10.31 12.97
CA ALA A 154 6.95 -10.58 12.66
C ALA A 154 7.24 -10.50 11.16
N SER A 155 6.30 -10.97 10.34
CA SER A 155 6.38 -10.87 8.89
C SER A 155 6.26 -9.41 8.43
N LEU A 156 5.44 -8.61 9.10
CA LEU A 156 5.31 -7.18 8.80
C LEU A 156 6.63 -6.45 9.01
N ASP A 157 7.27 -6.63 10.16
CA ASP A 157 8.57 -6.02 10.44
C ASP A 157 9.62 -6.43 9.42
N LYS A 158 9.71 -7.72 9.11
CA LYS A 158 10.63 -8.24 8.10
C LYS A 158 10.35 -7.68 6.71
N PHE A 159 9.09 -7.63 6.34
CA PHE A 159 8.67 -7.12 5.05
C PHE A 159 9.06 -5.65 4.88
N LEU A 160 8.70 -4.81 5.84
CA LEU A 160 9.00 -3.38 5.79
C LEU A 160 10.51 -3.12 5.84
N ASN A 161 11.24 -3.83 6.69
CA ASN A 161 12.69 -3.68 6.80
C ASN A 161 13.43 -4.17 5.55
N ARG A 162 12.96 -5.24 4.91
CA ARG A 162 13.54 -5.75 3.67
C ARG A 162 13.54 -4.69 2.57
N PHE A 163 12.44 -3.98 2.38
CA PHE A 163 12.34 -2.98 1.33
C PHE A 163 13.05 -1.69 1.67
N ARG A 164 13.26 -1.42 2.94
CA ARG A 164 13.96 -0.25 3.41
C ARG A 164 15.47 -0.40 3.35
N LEU A 165 16.00 -1.54 3.80
CA LEU A 165 17.44 -1.82 3.86
C LEU A 165 17.98 -2.28 2.51
N GLY A 166 17.15 -2.89 1.68
CA GLY A 166 17.49 -3.30 0.32
C GLY A 166 17.28 -2.20 -0.71
N GLY A 167 17.44 -0.96 -0.34
CA GLY A 167 17.16 0.22 -1.16
C GLY A 167 18.02 0.42 -2.40
N ASN A 168 18.62 -0.62 -2.86
CA ASN A 168 19.37 -0.61 -4.13
C ASN A 168 18.66 -1.49 -5.16
#